data_63b53d1fbfc9303d3cb5bd04ee807924
#
_entry.id   63b53d1fbfc9303d3cb5bd04ee807924
#
_cell.length_a   1.000
_cell.length_b   1.000
_cell.length_c   1.000
_cell.angle_alpha   90.00
_cell.angle_beta   90.00
_cell.angle_gamma   90.00
#
_symmetry.space_group_name_H-M   'P 1'
#
loop_
_entity.id
_entity.type
_entity.pdbx_description
1 polymer ?
#
loop_
_entity_poly.entity_id
_entity_poly.type
_entity_poly.pdbx_seq_one_letter_code
_entity_poly.pdbx_strand_id
1 'polypeptide(L)'
;MSSVASPAAADPVVAPVAAGAVGTAGPRPLLLASDAIAALLLAADLVVVVVSVILRSVFHSPVEWADDVARGLMVGSSFFGAASAIARSENPGVSFFVDLLSATTRRVVEAIGALLVLLVSAYVAWHAIELGWLTTGQTTGSGLPLEWTFYPMGFGALFMTVFALDIFRRRTVRDIVVAIVTVALVAGLHSLWATWLPDTVPSSMALMLVGFFLVLVGGLPIGFALALGALIFIWAEGTLPGVIFAQQMARGIDNFVLLAIPFFILVGYLMEANGMSVRLIALLQKLVGHMRGGLNVVMVMSMVLFSGISGSKMADVAAVGSVLIPAARRSKQSAGSAVALLAASAVMAETIPPCINLIILGFVANISIGGLFIAGLLPAGLMALALIAVSIVLGKRPERGVALGPEMAASSLWGGGIVSLGLIAMIFFGFKSGFATATEISAFAVVYALVVGAL
;
A
#
# COMPACT_ATOMS: atom_id res chain seq x y z
N MET A 1 24.01 -60.21 3.72
CA MET A 1 22.63 -59.67 4.00
C MET A 1 22.77 -58.18 4.18
N SER A 2 22.55 -57.48 3.13
CA SER A 2 22.70 -56.03 3.01
C SER A 2 21.37 -55.35 3.41
N SER A 3 21.36 -54.58 4.49
CA SER A 3 20.23 -53.71 4.84
C SER A 3 20.33 -52.40 4.05
N VAL A 4 19.44 -52.26 3.09
CA VAL A 4 19.23 -51.00 2.33
C VAL A 4 18.57 -49.98 3.28
N ALA A 5 19.31 -48.91 3.59
CA ALA A 5 18.76 -47.77 4.28
C ALA A 5 17.77 -47.05 3.34
N SER A 6 16.53 -46.94 3.80
CA SER A 6 15.47 -46.12 3.15
C SER A 6 15.90 -44.66 3.10
N PRO A 7 15.77 -43.95 1.95
CA PRO A 7 16.03 -42.52 1.91
C PRO A 7 14.97 -41.79 2.73
N ALA A 8 15.44 -40.97 3.68
CA ALA A 8 14.62 -40.05 4.45
C ALA A 8 13.73 -39.23 3.50
N ALA A 9 12.43 -39.24 3.78
CA ALA A 9 11.46 -38.43 3.08
C ALA A 9 11.93 -36.98 3.13
N ALA A 10 12.18 -36.40 1.96
CA ALA A 10 12.40 -34.97 1.81
C ALA A 10 11.14 -34.28 2.29
N ASP A 11 11.27 -33.47 3.36
CA ASP A 11 10.21 -32.55 3.79
C ASP A 11 9.73 -31.73 2.58
N PRO A 12 8.42 -31.59 2.41
CA PRO A 12 7.92 -30.74 1.34
C PRO A 12 8.47 -29.34 1.60
N VAL A 13 9.38 -28.90 0.74
CA VAL A 13 9.73 -27.51 0.58
C VAL A 13 8.38 -26.81 0.48
N VAL A 14 8.03 -26.02 1.51
CA VAL A 14 6.89 -25.10 1.42
C VAL A 14 7.25 -24.19 0.25
N ALA A 15 6.74 -24.57 -0.92
CA ALA A 15 6.74 -23.67 -2.06
C ALA A 15 6.21 -22.33 -1.53
N PRO A 16 6.80 -21.20 -1.91
CA PRO A 16 6.19 -19.92 -1.61
C PRO A 16 4.72 -20.10 -2.00
N VAL A 17 3.81 -19.74 -1.07
CA VAL A 17 2.37 -19.73 -1.37
C VAL A 17 2.30 -18.88 -2.62
N ALA A 18 2.31 -19.58 -3.76
CA ALA A 18 2.06 -18.95 -5.03
C ALA A 18 0.71 -18.30 -4.80
N ALA A 19 0.68 -16.98 -4.74
CA ALA A 19 -0.53 -16.21 -4.87
C ALA A 19 -1.23 -16.90 -6.04
N GLY A 20 -2.28 -17.67 -5.73
CA GLY A 20 -2.89 -18.59 -6.68
C GLY A 20 -3.05 -17.80 -7.95
N ALA A 21 -2.60 -18.30 -9.08
CA ALA A 21 -2.60 -17.62 -10.36
C ALA A 21 -4.03 -17.22 -10.70
N VAL A 22 -4.49 -16.15 -10.06
CA VAL A 22 -5.70 -15.42 -10.42
C VAL A 22 -5.32 -14.81 -11.76
N GLY A 23 -5.84 -15.38 -12.84
CA GLY A 23 -5.54 -14.90 -14.18
C GLY A 23 -5.84 -13.41 -14.22
N THR A 24 -4.84 -12.61 -14.61
CA THR A 24 -4.98 -11.15 -14.73
C THR A 24 -6.21 -10.80 -15.56
N ALA A 25 -7.01 -9.85 -15.09
CA ALA A 25 -8.17 -9.36 -15.81
C ALA A 25 -7.77 -8.44 -16.96
N GLY A 26 -8.52 -8.50 -18.05
CA GLY A 26 -8.31 -7.66 -19.23
C GLY A 26 -7.21 -8.14 -20.18
N PRO A 27 -7.09 -7.46 -21.32
CA PRO A 27 -6.04 -7.75 -22.29
C PRO A 27 -4.67 -7.39 -21.71
N ARG A 28 -3.70 -8.31 -21.82
CA ARG A 28 -2.32 -8.09 -21.36
C ARG A 28 -1.71 -6.76 -21.83
N PRO A 29 -1.86 -6.32 -23.12
CA PRO A 29 -1.30 -5.05 -23.57
C PRO A 29 -1.90 -3.85 -22.81
N LEU A 30 -3.18 -3.90 -22.45
CA LEU A 30 -3.82 -2.82 -21.69
C LEU A 30 -3.29 -2.75 -20.25
N LEU A 31 -3.05 -3.90 -19.62
CA LEU A 31 -2.43 -3.96 -18.29
C LEU A 31 -0.99 -3.42 -18.33
N LEU A 32 -0.19 -3.83 -19.32
CA LEU A 32 1.17 -3.31 -19.50
C LEU A 32 1.17 -1.80 -19.78
N ALA A 33 0.19 -1.31 -20.54
CA ALA A 33 0.03 0.12 -20.77
C ALA A 33 -0.31 0.88 -19.47
N SER A 34 -1.24 0.36 -18.66
CA SER A 34 -1.58 0.94 -17.36
C SER A 34 -0.37 1.01 -16.43
N ASP A 35 0.38 -0.10 -16.32
CA ASP A 35 1.60 -0.17 -15.52
C ASP A 35 2.68 0.82 -16.01
N ALA A 36 2.89 0.88 -17.31
CA ALA A 36 3.88 1.77 -17.92
C ALA A 36 3.50 3.25 -17.70
N ILE A 37 2.23 3.60 -17.89
CA ILE A 37 1.76 4.97 -17.64
C ILE A 37 1.92 5.33 -16.16
N ALA A 38 1.48 4.46 -15.23
CA ALA A 38 1.63 4.71 -13.81
C ALA A 38 3.11 4.89 -13.41
N ALA A 39 4.00 4.03 -13.92
CA ALA A 39 5.43 4.11 -13.66
C ALA A 39 6.06 5.38 -14.24
N LEU A 40 5.69 5.77 -15.46
CA LEU A 40 6.19 7.00 -16.10
C LEU A 40 5.71 8.26 -15.35
N LEU A 41 4.45 8.29 -14.94
CA LEU A 41 3.91 9.41 -14.16
C LEU A 41 4.62 9.53 -12.81
N LEU A 42 4.85 8.40 -12.12
CA LEU A 42 5.58 8.38 -10.85
C LEU A 42 7.06 8.79 -11.02
N ALA A 43 7.70 8.34 -12.09
CA ALA A 43 9.08 8.74 -12.39
C ALA A 43 9.18 10.24 -12.74
N ALA A 44 8.25 10.76 -13.53
CA ALA A 44 8.17 12.19 -13.82
C ALA A 44 7.95 13.01 -12.55
N ASP A 45 7.07 12.53 -11.66
CA ASP A 45 6.78 13.16 -10.39
C ASP A 45 8.02 13.23 -9.49
N LEU A 46 8.77 12.11 -9.39
CA LEU A 46 10.05 12.08 -8.68
C LEU A 46 11.03 13.14 -9.22
N VAL A 47 11.15 13.24 -10.54
CA VAL A 47 12.05 14.23 -11.17
C VAL A 47 11.61 15.65 -10.84
N VAL A 48 10.32 15.95 -10.95
CA VAL A 48 9.76 17.28 -10.65
C VAL A 48 10.04 17.66 -9.19
N VAL A 49 9.76 16.75 -8.24
CA VAL A 49 9.99 17.00 -6.81
C VAL A 49 11.47 17.21 -6.52
N VAL A 50 12.35 16.33 -7.02
CA VAL A 50 13.80 16.45 -6.78
C VAL A 50 14.38 17.75 -7.37
N VAL A 51 14.00 18.07 -8.60
CA VAL A 51 14.44 19.31 -9.27
C VAL A 51 13.93 20.54 -8.50
N SER A 52 12.66 20.54 -8.11
CA SER A 52 12.06 21.64 -7.32
C SER A 52 12.82 21.89 -6.02
N VAL A 53 13.13 20.81 -5.29
CA VAL A 53 13.86 20.92 -4.02
C VAL A 53 15.29 21.40 -4.22
N ILE A 54 16.00 20.92 -5.24
CA ILE A 54 17.36 21.38 -5.55
C ILE A 54 17.34 22.88 -5.93
N LEU A 55 16.43 23.30 -6.80
CA LEU A 55 16.30 24.71 -7.20
C LEU A 55 16.00 25.62 -6.00
N ARG A 56 15.10 25.17 -5.12
CA ARG A 56 14.77 25.93 -3.90
C ARG A 56 15.92 25.99 -2.90
N SER A 57 16.55 24.81 -2.61
CA SER A 57 17.49 24.70 -1.50
C SER A 57 18.93 25.13 -1.85
N VAL A 58 19.35 24.90 -3.11
CA VAL A 58 20.73 25.19 -3.56
C VAL A 58 20.78 26.51 -4.31
N PHE A 59 19.83 26.72 -5.24
CA PHE A 59 19.83 27.90 -6.10
C PHE A 59 18.96 29.04 -5.57
N HIS A 60 18.22 28.83 -4.46
CA HIS A 60 17.31 29.82 -3.86
C HIS A 60 16.27 30.36 -4.85
N SER A 61 15.91 29.57 -5.87
CA SER A 61 14.97 29.91 -6.93
C SER A 61 13.80 28.91 -6.91
N PRO A 62 12.77 29.14 -6.06
CA PRO A 62 11.61 28.26 -5.98
C PRO A 62 10.82 28.28 -7.29
N VAL A 63 10.28 27.13 -7.66
CA VAL A 63 9.48 26.93 -8.88
C VAL A 63 8.02 26.78 -8.47
N GLU A 64 7.18 27.78 -8.75
CA GLU A 64 5.78 27.84 -8.29
C GLU A 64 4.89 26.75 -8.90
N TRP A 65 5.14 26.35 -10.16
CA TRP A 65 4.35 25.33 -10.84
C TRP A 65 4.66 23.88 -10.43
N ALA A 66 5.79 23.66 -9.75
CA ALA A 66 6.25 22.29 -9.46
C ALA A 66 5.26 21.51 -8.59
N ASP A 67 4.68 22.14 -7.58
CA ASP A 67 3.70 21.53 -6.69
C ASP A 67 2.40 21.17 -7.43
N ASP A 68 1.92 22.02 -8.35
CA ASP A 68 0.72 21.76 -9.13
C ASP A 68 0.93 20.61 -10.12
N VAL A 69 2.10 20.55 -10.78
CA VAL A 69 2.46 19.44 -11.67
C VAL A 69 2.58 18.14 -10.89
N ALA A 70 3.30 18.13 -9.76
CA ALA A 70 3.48 16.96 -8.94
C ALA A 70 2.13 16.39 -8.45
N ARG A 71 1.22 17.23 -8.02
CA ARG A 71 -0.14 16.81 -7.61
C ARG A 71 -0.93 16.20 -8.77
N GLY A 72 -0.88 16.78 -9.96
CA GLY A 72 -1.54 16.24 -11.15
C GLY A 72 -0.96 14.87 -11.57
N LEU A 73 0.37 14.72 -11.53
CA LEU A 73 1.07 13.46 -11.82
C LEU A 73 0.72 12.39 -10.79
N MET A 74 0.62 12.75 -9.51
CA MET A 74 0.19 11.84 -8.45
C MET A 74 -1.23 11.34 -8.64
N VAL A 75 -2.18 12.23 -8.96
CA VAL A 75 -3.56 11.85 -9.27
C VAL A 75 -3.59 10.83 -10.40
N GLY A 76 -2.89 11.12 -11.50
CA GLY A 76 -2.79 10.20 -12.64
C GLY A 76 -2.20 8.85 -12.25
N SER A 77 -1.02 8.84 -11.62
CA SER A 77 -0.32 7.61 -11.22
C SER A 77 -1.15 6.76 -10.28
N SER A 78 -1.91 7.38 -9.37
CA SER A 78 -2.81 6.70 -8.43
C SER A 78 -3.95 5.98 -9.14
N PHE A 79 -4.61 6.61 -10.12
CA PHE A 79 -5.73 5.99 -10.84
C PHE A 79 -5.28 4.90 -11.81
N PHE A 80 -4.17 5.08 -12.54
CA PHE A 80 -3.60 4.02 -13.37
C PHE A 80 -3.05 2.86 -12.52
N GLY A 81 -2.43 3.14 -11.37
CA GLY A 81 -2.01 2.13 -10.40
C GLY A 81 -3.19 1.35 -9.82
N ALA A 82 -4.28 2.03 -9.47
CA ALA A 82 -5.52 1.38 -9.00
C ALA A 82 -6.15 0.50 -10.09
N ALA A 83 -6.09 0.91 -11.36
CA ALA A 83 -6.55 0.09 -12.49
C ALA A 83 -5.76 -1.21 -12.58
N SER A 84 -4.43 -1.14 -12.47
CA SER A 84 -3.55 -2.31 -12.45
C SER A 84 -3.82 -3.22 -11.25
N ALA A 85 -4.09 -2.65 -10.06
CA ALA A 85 -4.44 -3.39 -8.87
C ALA A 85 -5.78 -4.15 -9.02
N ILE A 86 -6.79 -3.54 -9.67
CA ILE A 86 -8.04 -4.23 -10.02
C ILE A 86 -7.73 -5.43 -10.93
N ALA A 87 -6.96 -5.22 -12.00
CA ALA A 87 -6.63 -6.27 -12.96
C ALA A 87 -5.93 -7.47 -12.31
N ARG A 88 -5.13 -7.24 -11.26
CA ARG A 88 -4.43 -8.27 -10.49
C ARG A 88 -5.21 -8.79 -9.30
N SER A 89 -6.38 -8.23 -8.99
CA SER A 89 -7.16 -8.54 -7.78
C SER A 89 -6.37 -8.32 -6.48
N GLU A 90 -5.51 -7.30 -6.45
CA GLU A 90 -4.64 -6.95 -5.32
C GLU A 90 -5.27 -5.91 -4.37
N ASN A 91 -6.50 -5.51 -4.63
CA ASN A 91 -7.19 -4.53 -3.79
C ASN A 91 -7.56 -5.12 -2.42
N PRO A 92 -7.17 -4.48 -1.31
CA PRO A 92 -7.48 -4.97 0.03
C PRO A 92 -8.98 -4.91 0.32
N GLY A 93 -9.55 -6.04 0.73
CA GLY A 93 -10.94 -6.19 1.15
C GLY A 93 -11.04 -7.09 2.38
N VAL A 94 -12.16 -7.03 3.10
CA VAL A 94 -12.43 -7.87 4.28
C VAL A 94 -13.13 -9.15 3.82
N SER A 95 -12.36 -10.22 3.56
CA SER A 95 -12.90 -11.50 3.07
C SER A 95 -13.47 -12.40 4.18
N PHE A 96 -13.13 -12.15 5.45
CA PHE A 96 -13.46 -13.04 6.57
C PHE A 96 -14.94 -13.48 6.61
N PHE A 97 -15.88 -12.55 6.46
CA PHE A 97 -17.30 -12.86 6.50
C PHE A 97 -17.75 -13.59 5.23
N VAL A 98 -17.18 -13.25 4.10
CA VAL A 98 -17.51 -13.89 2.81
C VAL A 98 -17.01 -15.32 2.76
N ASP A 99 -15.89 -15.62 3.41
CA ASP A 99 -15.34 -16.97 3.51
C ASP A 99 -16.19 -17.92 4.38
N LEU A 100 -17.04 -17.38 5.27
CA LEU A 100 -18.00 -18.14 6.06
C LEU A 100 -19.28 -18.53 5.28
N LEU A 101 -19.51 -17.92 4.12
CA LEU A 101 -20.71 -18.15 3.31
C LEU A 101 -20.62 -19.48 2.53
N SER A 102 -21.80 -20.05 2.20
CA SER A 102 -21.87 -21.18 1.28
C SER A 102 -21.29 -20.82 -0.09
N ALA A 103 -20.75 -21.80 -0.81
CA ALA A 103 -20.13 -21.58 -2.12
C ALA A 103 -21.05 -20.88 -3.14
N THR A 104 -22.36 -21.09 -3.05
CA THR A 104 -23.35 -20.45 -3.93
C THR A 104 -23.56 -18.98 -3.53
N THR A 105 -23.79 -18.71 -2.24
CA THR A 105 -23.99 -17.35 -1.72
C THR A 105 -22.72 -16.51 -1.93
N ARG A 106 -21.55 -17.09 -1.67
CA ARG A 106 -20.26 -16.45 -1.90
C ARG A 106 -20.13 -15.96 -3.34
N ARG A 107 -20.41 -16.81 -4.35
CA ARG A 107 -20.34 -16.42 -5.78
C ARG A 107 -21.26 -15.25 -6.11
N VAL A 108 -22.48 -15.23 -5.56
CA VAL A 108 -23.42 -14.12 -5.76
C VAL A 108 -22.89 -12.83 -5.12
N VAL A 109 -22.41 -12.88 -3.87
CA VAL A 109 -21.83 -11.72 -3.18
C VAL A 109 -20.63 -11.17 -3.94
N GLU A 110 -19.74 -12.04 -4.40
CA GLU A 110 -18.60 -11.65 -5.24
C GLU A 110 -19.04 -11.06 -6.59
N ALA A 111 -20.12 -11.52 -7.19
CA ALA A 111 -20.67 -10.95 -8.44
C ALA A 111 -21.28 -9.56 -8.20
N ILE A 112 -21.98 -9.37 -7.07
CA ILE A 112 -22.48 -8.06 -6.64
C ILE A 112 -21.31 -7.10 -6.41
N GLY A 113 -20.26 -7.53 -5.71
CA GLY A 113 -19.05 -6.74 -5.50
C GLY A 113 -18.39 -6.32 -6.81
N ALA A 114 -18.24 -7.23 -7.78
CA ALA A 114 -17.68 -6.92 -9.10
C ALA A 114 -18.56 -5.90 -9.88
N LEU A 115 -19.89 -6.02 -9.79
CA LEU A 115 -20.79 -5.05 -10.37
C LEU A 115 -20.64 -3.66 -9.72
N LEU A 116 -20.56 -3.60 -8.40
CA LEU A 116 -20.38 -2.33 -7.67
C LEU A 116 -19.06 -1.65 -8.01
N VAL A 117 -17.96 -2.42 -8.11
CA VAL A 117 -16.66 -1.89 -8.56
C VAL A 117 -16.78 -1.32 -9.98
N LEU A 118 -17.45 -2.03 -10.88
CA LEU A 118 -17.71 -1.57 -12.25
C LEU A 118 -18.49 -0.26 -12.27
N LEU A 119 -19.60 -0.18 -11.53
CA LEU A 119 -20.46 1.01 -11.49
C LEU A 119 -19.72 2.22 -10.91
N VAL A 120 -19.01 2.04 -9.80
CA VAL A 120 -18.19 3.11 -9.20
C VAL A 120 -17.12 3.58 -10.17
N SER A 121 -16.37 2.67 -10.78
CA SER A 121 -15.30 3.02 -11.73
C SER A 121 -15.84 3.78 -12.95
N ALA A 122 -16.97 3.33 -13.51
CA ALA A 122 -17.62 3.97 -14.65
C ALA A 122 -18.14 5.37 -14.28
N TYR A 123 -18.71 5.50 -13.07
CA TYR A 123 -19.21 6.78 -12.58
C TYR A 123 -18.08 7.80 -12.40
N VAL A 124 -16.97 7.37 -11.80
CA VAL A 124 -15.75 8.20 -11.66
C VAL A 124 -15.20 8.60 -13.02
N ALA A 125 -15.08 7.64 -13.96
CA ALA A 125 -14.57 7.92 -15.30
C ALA A 125 -15.41 8.98 -16.03
N TRP A 126 -16.73 8.83 -15.98
CA TRP A 126 -17.65 9.77 -16.63
C TRP A 126 -17.52 11.19 -16.04
N HIS A 127 -17.69 11.32 -14.72
CA HIS A 127 -17.71 12.63 -14.08
C HIS A 127 -16.33 13.29 -13.97
N ALA A 128 -15.23 12.52 -13.97
CA ALA A 128 -13.89 13.10 -14.04
C ALA A 128 -13.60 13.69 -15.42
N ILE A 129 -14.01 13.01 -16.51
CA ILE A 129 -13.88 13.55 -17.87
C ILE A 129 -14.80 14.77 -18.05
N GLU A 130 -16.03 14.71 -17.58
CA GLU A 130 -16.98 15.84 -17.59
C GLU A 130 -16.40 17.04 -16.83
N LEU A 131 -15.83 16.81 -15.65
CA LEU A 131 -15.20 17.86 -14.84
C LEU A 131 -14.00 18.48 -15.56
N GLY A 132 -13.16 17.65 -16.21
CA GLY A 132 -12.08 18.15 -17.06
C GLY A 132 -12.58 19.08 -18.16
N TRP A 133 -13.72 18.73 -18.77
CA TRP A 133 -14.33 19.56 -19.81
C TRP A 133 -14.94 20.87 -19.25
N LEU A 134 -15.60 20.79 -18.10
CA LEU A 134 -16.19 21.96 -17.43
C LEU A 134 -15.14 22.95 -16.90
N THR A 135 -13.93 22.49 -16.65
CA THR A 135 -12.80 23.30 -16.15
C THR A 135 -11.89 23.79 -17.28
N THR A 136 -12.19 23.48 -18.55
CA THR A 136 -11.40 23.94 -19.70
C THR A 136 -11.32 25.46 -19.72
N GLY A 137 -10.10 25.99 -19.86
CA GLY A 137 -9.81 27.42 -19.82
C GLY A 137 -9.65 28.01 -18.41
N GLN A 138 -9.84 27.23 -17.35
CA GLN A 138 -9.47 27.62 -15.99
C GLN A 138 -8.01 27.24 -15.71
N THR A 139 -7.32 28.06 -14.92
CA THR A 139 -5.93 27.81 -14.55
C THR A 139 -5.77 27.67 -13.04
N THR A 140 -4.76 26.88 -12.63
CA THR A 140 -4.30 26.82 -11.23
C THR A 140 -3.64 28.16 -10.83
N GLY A 141 -3.29 28.31 -9.55
CA GLY A 141 -2.57 29.48 -9.06
C GLY A 141 -1.21 29.72 -9.75
N SER A 142 -0.59 28.66 -10.27
CA SER A 142 0.66 28.71 -11.04
C SER A 142 0.48 28.94 -12.56
N GLY A 143 -0.77 29.09 -13.04
CA GLY A 143 -1.10 29.30 -14.45
C GLY A 143 -1.23 28.03 -15.29
N LEU A 144 -1.17 26.86 -14.71
CA LEU A 144 -1.36 25.59 -15.42
C LEU A 144 -2.86 25.31 -15.66
N PRO A 145 -3.23 24.67 -16.79
CA PRO A 145 -4.62 24.31 -17.06
C PRO A 145 -5.16 23.35 -15.99
N LEU A 146 -6.30 23.68 -15.39
CA LEU A 146 -6.90 22.92 -14.31
C LEU A 146 -7.39 21.53 -14.77
N GLU A 147 -7.77 21.40 -16.02
CA GLU A 147 -8.18 20.14 -16.64
C GLU A 147 -7.08 19.05 -16.60
N TRP A 148 -5.80 19.41 -16.47
CA TRP A 148 -4.69 18.47 -16.38
C TRP A 148 -4.72 17.63 -15.09
N THR A 149 -5.45 18.07 -14.09
CA THR A 149 -5.68 17.27 -12.87
C THR A 149 -6.77 16.22 -13.10
N PHE A 150 -7.81 16.54 -13.88
CA PHE A 150 -9.00 15.70 -14.01
C PHE A 150 -8.92 14.66 -15.13
N TYR A 151 -8.30 15.01 -16.28
CA TYR A 151 -8.18 14.05 -17.39
C TYR A 151 -7.38 12.81 -17.04
N PRO A 152 -6.20 12.85 -16.39
CA PRO A 152 -5.49 11.64 -15.98
C PRO A 152 -6.31 10.76 -15.03
N MET A 153 -7.08 11.37 -14.11
CA MET A 153 -8.05 10.67 -13.25
C MET A 153 -9.11 9.94 -14.08
N GLY A 154 -9.74 10.64 -15.03
CA GLY A 154 -10.78 10.11 -15.89
C GLY A 154 -10.30 8.94 -16.76
N PHE A 155 -9.14 9.10 -17.39
CA PHE A 155 -8.54 8.03 -18.19
C PHE A 155 -8.12 6.83 -17.34
N GLY A 156 -7.51 7.04 -16.17
CA GLY A 156 -7.19 5.95 -15.24
C GLY A 156 -8.44 5.21 -14.77
N ALA A 157 -9.52 5.95 -14.44
CA ALA A 157 -10.81 5.36 -14.08
C ALA A 157 -11.49 4.62 -15.26
N LEU A 158 -11.24 5.03 -16.51
CA LEU A 158 -11.69 4.29 -17.69
C LEU A 158 -10.97 2.93 -17.79
N PHE A 159 -9.67 2.86 -17.53
CA PHE A 159 -8.94 1.59 -17.43
C PHE A 159 -9.50 0.71 -16.30
N MET A 160 -9.78 1.31 -15.13
CA MET A 160 -10.45 0.60 -14.01
C MET A 160 -11.78 -0.01 -14.48
N THR A 161 -12.59 0.75 -15.21
CA THR A 161 -13.89 0.32 -15.75
C THR A 161 -13.72 -0.87 -16.71
N VAL A 162 -12.74 -0.82 -17.61
CA VAL A 162 -12.49 -1.92 -18.56
C VAL A 162 -12.08 -3.19 -17.83
N PHE A 163 -11.18 -3.09 -16.85
CA PHE A 163 -10.76 -4.26 -16.07
C PHE A 163 -11.89 -4.80 -15.17
N ALA A 164 -12.64 -3.92 -14.53
CA ALA A 164 -13.82 -4.32 -13.73
C ALA A 164 -14.89 -5.02 -14.60
N LEU A 165 -15.12 -4.52 -15.82
CA LEU A 165 -16.03 -5.13 -16.79
C LEU A 165 -15.57 -6.54 -17.19
N ASP A 166 -14.27 -6.75 -17.42
CA ASP A 166 -13.74 -8.06 -17.74
C ASP A 166 -13.90 -9.04 -16.57
N ILE A 167 -13.63 -8.61 -15.33
CA ILE A 167 -13.87 -9.41 -14.13
C ILE A 167 -15.34 -9.79 -14.00
N PHE A 168 -16.25 -8.83 -14.22
CA PHE A 168 -17.68 -9.04 -14.13
C PHE A 168 -18.19 -10.00 -15.22
N ARG A 169 -17.72 -9.88 -16.46
CA ARG A 169 -18.09 -10.76 -17.59
C ARG A 169 -17.66 -12.21 -17.42
N ARG A 170 -16.61 -12.46 -16.63
CA ARG A 170 -16.11 -13.83 -16.33
C ARG A 170 -17.00 -14.57 -15.34
N ARG A 171 -17.97 -13.90 -14.69
CA ARG A 171 -18.94 -14.53 -13.79
C ARG A 171 -20.00 -15.31 -14.57
N THR A 172 -20.64 -16.27 -13.92
CA THR A 172 -21.73 -17.03 -14.58
C THR A 172 -22.92 -16.12 -14.90
N VAL A 173 -23.61 -16.38 -16.00
CA VAL A 173 -24.77 -15.56 -16.42
C VAL A 173 -25.81 -15.45 -15.31
N ARG A 174 -26.05 -16.55 -14.57
CA ARG A 174 -26.95 -16.55 -13.42
C ARG A 174 -26.52 -15.55 -12.35
N ASP A 175 -25.25 -15.58 -11.96
CA ASP A 175 -24.74 -14.70 -10.90
C ASP A 175 -24.75 -13.23 -11.35
N ILE A 176 -24.50 -12.98 -12.64
CA ILE A 176 -24.61 -11.65 -13.26
C ILE A 176 -26.03 -11.12 -13.16
N VAL A 177 -27.02 -11.93 -13.59
CA VAL A 177 -28.46 -11.55 -13.55
C VAL A 177 -28.90 -11.30 -12.12
N VAL A 178 -28.54 -12.18 -11.19
CA VAL A 178 -28.87 -12.00 -9.76
C VAL A 178 -28.25 -10.74 -9.20
N ALA A 179 -26.99 -10.44 -9.52
CA ALA A 179 -26.31 -9.21 -9.06
C ALA A 179 -27.03 -7.96 -9.59
N ILE A 180 -27.32 -7.90 -10.89
CA ILE A 180 -28.01 -6.76 -11.50
C ILE A 180 -29.42 -6.59 -10.89
N VAL A 181 -30.19 -7.67 -10.78
CA VAL A 181 -31.51 -7.61 -10.20
C VAL A 181 -31.46 -7.16 -8.73
N THR A 182 -30.53 -7.66 -7.94
CA THR A 182 -30.39 -7.28 -6.54
C THR A 182 -30.09 -5.79 -6.40
N VAL A 183 -29.11 -5.27 -7.13
CA VAL A 183 -28.75 -3.85 -7.09
C VAL A 183 -29.89 -2.98 -7.58
N ALA A 184 -30.54 -3.35 -8.70
CA ALA A 184 -31.68 -2.61 -9.23
C ALA A 184 -32.89 -2.64 -8.28
N LEU A 185 -33.12 -3.75 -7.61
CA LEU A 185 -34.24 -3.92 -6.67
C LEU A 185 -33.96 -3.06 -5.40
N VAL A 186 -32.76 -3.06 -4.86
CA VAL A 186 -32.41 -2.23 -3.70
C VAL A 186 -32.57 -0.73 -4.06
N ALA A 187 -32.05 -0.31 -5.21
CA ALA A 187 -32.19 1.06 -5.67
C ALA A 187 -33.66 1.45 -5.94
N GLY A 188 -34.42 0.56 -6.59
CA GLY A 188 -35.84 0.78 -6.87
C GLY A 188 -36.70 0.84 -5.61
N LEU A 189 -36.47 -0.06 -4.65
CA LEU A 189 -37.20 -0.06 -3.36
C LEU A 189 -36.92 1.23 -2.58
N HIS A 190 -35.68 1.68 -2.55
CA HIS A 190 -35.35 2.95 -1.90
C HIS A 190 -36.04 4.13 -2.59
N SER A 191 -36.03 4.19 -3.94
CA SER A 191 -36.70 5.26 -4.69
C SER A 191 -38.19 5.26 -4.45
N LEU A 192 -38.85 4.08 -4.42
CA LEU A 192 -40.26 3.94 -4.07
C LEU A 192 -40.52 4.39 -2.62
N TRP A 193 -39.68 3.99 -1.68
CA TRP A 193 -39.80 4.40 -0.28
C TRP A 193 -39.71 5.93 -0.14
N ALA A 194 -38.72 6.55 -0.79
CA ALA A 194 -38.54 8.00 -0.76
C ALA A 194 -39.74 8.76 -1.38
N THR A 195 -40.41 8.18 -2.37
CA THR A 195 -41.56 8.83 -3.00
C THR A 195 -42.88 8.63 -2.24
N TRP A 196 -43.07 7.45 -1.61
CA TRP A 196 -44.37 7.11 -0.97
C TRP A 196 -44.39 7.44 0.54
N LEU A 197 -43.25 7.40 1.21
CA LEU A 197 -43.13 7.59 2.65
C LEU A 197 -41.88 8.49 2.98
N PRO A 198 -41.84 9.72 2.47
CA PRO A 198 -40.64 10.57 2.59
C PRO A 198 -40.21 10.83 4.04
N ASP A 199 -41.16 10.98 4.95
CA ASP A 199 -40.90 11.27 6.38
C ASP A 199 -40.31 10.07 7.17
N THR A 200 -40.32 8.88 6.58
CA THR A 200 -39.81 7.66 7.22
C THR A 200 -38.45 7.22 6.67
N VAL A 201 -37.94 7.90 5.64
CA VAL A 201 -36.65 7.57 5.04
C VAL A 201 -35.55 7.91 6.05
N PRO A 202 -34.60 6.98 6.29
CA PRO A 202 -33.43 7.27 7.11
C PRO A 202 -32.64 8.45 6.53
N SER A 203 -31.95 9.19 7.39
CA SER A 203 -31.10 10.30 6.93
C SER A 203 -30.04 9.81 5.91
N SER A 204 -29.66 10.65 4.97
CA SER A 204 -28.65 10.36 3.93
C SER A 204 -27.34 9.85 4.56
N MET A 205 -26.98 10.38 5.74
CA MET A 205 -25.82 9.93 6.50
C MET A 205 -25.99 8.50 7.04
N ALA A 206 -27.19 8.14 7.54
CA ALA A 206 -27.46 6.78 8.02
C ALA A 206 -27.40 5.78 6.86
N LEU A 207 -27.99 6.11 5.72
CA LEU A 207 -27.93 5.28 4.50
C LEU A 207 -26.48 5.10 4.02
N MET A 208 -25.68 6.15 4.03
CA MET A 208 -24.25 6.12 3.71
C MET A 208 -23.51 5.13 4.60
N LEU A 209 -23.66 5.25 5.93
CA LEU A 209 -22.97 4.38 6.89
C LEU A 209 -23.42 2.93 6.77
N VAL A 210 -24.71 2.69 6.72
CA VAL A 210 -25.25 1.33 6.57
C VAL A 210 -24.78 0.71 5.26
N GLY A 211 -24.87 1.45 4.14
CA GLY A 211 -24.38 1.00 2.84
C GLY A 211 -22.90 0.68 2.84
N PHE A 212 -22.09 1.58 3.39
CA PHE A 212 -20.64 1.38 3.54
C PHE A 212 -20.31 0.10 4.31
N PHE A 213 -20.85 -0.07 5.53
CA PHE A 213 -20.56 -1.25 6.34
C PHE A 213 -21.09 -2.54 5.73
N LEU A 214 -22.26 -2.51 5.09
CA LEU A 214 -22.85 -3.67 4.43
C LEU A 214 -21.95 -4.19 3.30
N VAL A 215 -21.46 -3.30 2.42
CA VAL A 215 -20.61 -3.73 1.31
C VAL A 215 -19.18 -4.06 1.77
N LEU A 216 -18.68 -3.43 2.83
CA LEU A 216 -17.40 -3.75 3.45
C LEU A 216 -17.42 -5.18 4.02
N VAL A 217 -18.45 -5.53 4.78
CA VAL A 217 -18.68 -6.89 5.29
C VAL A 217 -18.89 -7.88 4.14
N GLY A 218 -19.51 -7.43 3.03
CA GLY A 218 -19.66 -8.17 1.78
C GLY A 218 -18.36 -8.40 1.00
N GLY A 219 -17.20 -7.95 1.54
CA GLY A 219 -15.90 -8.19 0.92
C GLY A 219 -15.50 -7.21 -0.18
N LEU A 220 -16.23 -6.11 -0.34
CA LEU A 220 -15.85 -5.06 -1.30
C LEU A 220 -14.52 -4.44 -0.87
N PRO A 221 -13.58 -4.16 -1.79
CA PRO A 221 -12.34 -3.44 -1.45
C PRO A 221 -12.63 -2.11 -0.76
N ILE A 222 -11.86 -1.80 0.29
CA ILE A 222 -12.14 -0.67 1.21
C ILE A 222 -12.32 0.65 0.48
N GLY A 223 -11.47 0.96 -0.51
CA GLY A 223 -11.58 2.19 -1.30
C GLY A 223 -12.91 2.28 -2.07
N PHE A 224 -13.38 1.17 -2.65
CA PHE A 224 -14.67 1.12 -3.34
C PHE A 224 -15.85 1.15 -2.38
N ALA A 225 -15.72 0.57 -1.19
CA ALA A 225 -16.74 0.65 -0.16
C ALA A 225 -16.94 2.10 0.31
N LEU A 226 -15.84 2.85 0.53
CA LEU A 226 -15.89 4.28 0.85
C LEU A 226 -16.51 5.10 -0.29
N ALA A 227 -16.07 4.84 -1.52
CA ALA A 227 -16.60 5.51 -2.70
C ALA A 227 -18.10 5.25 -2.89
N LEU A 228 -18.54 4.01 -2.71
CA LEU A 228 -19.96 3.66 -2.80
C LEU A 228 -20.77 4.30 -1.66
N GLY A 229 -20.25 4.35 -0.43
CA GLY A 229 -20.88 5.08 0.66
C GLY A 229 -21.12 6.54 0.31
N ALA A 230 -20.12 7.23 -0.23
CA ALA A 230 -20.25 8.61 -0.68
C ALA A 230 -21.26 8.76 -1.83
N LEU A 231 -21.30 7.82 -2.78
CA LEU A 231 -22.30 7.81 -3.86
C LEU A 231 -23.72 7.61 -3.32
N ILE A 232 -23.91 6.73 -2.35
CA ILE A 232 -25.20 6.54 -1.68
C ILE A 232 -25.65 7.83 -1.00
N PHE A 233 -24.73 8.56 -0.36
CA PHE A 233 -25.03 9.85 0.24
C PHE A 233 -25.50 10.87 -0.79
N ILE A 234 -24.74 11.05 -1.87
CA ILE A 234 -25.08 12.00 -2.94
C ILE A 234 -26.44 11.65 -3.58
N TRP A 235 -26.66 10.36 -3.81
CA TRP A 235 -27.93 9.89 -4.40
C TRP A 235 -29.11 10.07 -3.45
N ALA A 236 -28.98 9.78 -2.17
CA ALA A 236 -30.04 9.95 -1.17
C ALA A 236 -30.36 11.42 -0.90
N GLU A 237 -29.36 12.30 -0.97
CA GLU A 237 -29.55 13.76 -0.80
C GLU A 237 -30.30 14.37 -1.99
N GLY A 238 -30.07 13.86 -3.21
CA GLY A 238 -30.80 14.22 -4.44
C GLY A 238 -30.58 15.66 -4.95
N THR A 239 -29.93 16.53 -4.18
CA THR A 239 -29.67 17.94 -4.51
C THR A 239 -28.26 18.18 -5.06
N LEU A 240 -27.35 17.23 -4.87
CA LEU A 240 -25.96 17.35 -5.24
C LEU A 240 -25.70 16.82 -6.66
N PRO A 241 -25.06 17.63 -7.55
CA PRO A 241 -24.68 17.15 -8.88
C PRO A 241 -23.59 16.07 -8.78
N GLY A 242 -23.66 15.06 -9.66
CA GLY A 242 -22.72 13.91 -9.64
C GLY A 242 -21.25 14.28 -9.82
N VAL A 243 -20.96 15.39 -10.51
CA VAL A 243 -19.61 15.95 -10.69
C VAL A 243 -18.90 16.23 -9.37
N ILE A 244 -19.65 16.58 -8.30
CA ILE A 244 -19.08 16.82 -6.97
C ILE A 244 -18.33 15.58 -6.47
N PHE A 245 -18.77 14.38 -6.81
CA PHE A 245 -18.08 13.15 -6.40
C PHE A 245 -16.64 13.09 -6.96
N ALA A 246 -16.49 13.28 -8.28
CA ALA A 246 -15.17 13.30 -8.92
C ALA A 246 -14.30 14.43 -8.38
N GLN A 247 -14.90 15.62 -8.17
CA GLN A 247 -14.19 16.77 -7.60
C GLN A 247 -13.67 16.50 -6.18
N GLN A 248 -14.48 15.88 -5.33
CA GLN A 248 -14.05 15.55 -3.96
C GLN A 248 -13.03 14.42 -3.92
N MET A 249 -13.14 13.43 -4.81
CA MET A 249 -12.10 12.40 -4.96
C MET A 249 -10.76 13.02 -5.38
N ALA A 250 -10.76 13.90 -6.39
CA ALA A 250 -9.55 14.61 -6.80
C ALA A 250 -8.96 15.42 -5.65
N ARG A 251 -9.79 16.23 -4.95
CA ARG A 251 -9.34 17.01 -3.77
C ARG A 251 -8.81 16.15 -2.64
N GLY A 252 -9.35 14.95 -2.44
CA GLY A 252 -8.91 14.02 -1.40
C GLY A 252 -7.48 13.51 -1.59
N ILE A 253 -6.98 13.49 -2.83
CA ILE A 253 -5.62 13.10 -3.16
C ILE A 253 -4.75 14.27 -3.67
N ASP A 254 -5.35 15.44 -3.94
CA ASP A 254 -4.66 16.66 -4.36
C ASP A 254 -3.93 17.32 -3.18
N ASN A 255 -2.94 16.61 -2.64
CA ASN A 255 -2.12 17.13 -1.55
C ASN A 255 -0.69 16.63 -1.67
N PHE A 256 0.25 17.56 -1.78
CA PHE A 256 1.68 17.30 -1.96
C PHE A 256 2.26 16.35 -0.90
N VAL A 257 1.72 16.35 0.31
CA VAL A 257 2.19 15.49 1.40
C VAL A 257 1.93 14.00 1.12
N LEU A 258 0.86 13.66 0.40
CA LEU A 258 0.51 12.27 0.07
C LEU A 258 1.49 11.64 -0.91
N LEU A 259 2.25 12.44 -1.67
CA LEU A 259 3.34 11.95 -2.53
C LEU A 259 4.44 11.22 -1.76
N ALA A 260 4.59 11.47 -0.47
CA ALA A 260 5.52 10.72 0.36
C ALA A 260 5.20 9.21 0.37
N ILE A 261 3.92 8.83 0.23
CA ILE A 261 3.49 7.42 0.28
C ILE A 261 4.08 6.60 -0.87
N PRO A 262 3.82 6.92 -2.15
CA PRO A 262 4.38 6.14 -3.25
C PRO A 262 5.91 6.18 -3.29
N PHE A 263 6.54 7.29 -2.89
CA PHE A 263 7.99 7.36 -2.86
C PHE A 263 8.60 6.48 -1.75
N PHE A 264 8.04 6.43 -0.53
CA PHE A 264 8.53 5.52 0.50
C PHE A 264 8.30 4.05 0.12
N ILE A 265 7.16 3.71 -0.52
CA ILE A 265 6.94 2.36 -1.06
C ILE A 265 8.01 2.03 -2.10
N LEU A 266 8.31 2.94 -3.00
CA LEU A 266 9.35 2.76 -4.03
C LEU A 266 10.74 2.58 -3.41
N VAL A 267 11.09 3.33 -2.35
CA VAL A 267 12.34 3.13 -1.60
C VAL A 267 12.44 1.70 -1.07
N GLY A 268 11.35 1.17 -0.49
CA GLY A 268 11.30 -0.20 0.03
C GLY A 268 11.58 -1.24 -1.06
N TYR A 269 10.92 -1.13 -2.21
CA TYR A 269 11.15 -2.01 -3.36
C TYR A 269 12.57 -1.90 -3.94
N LEU A 270 13.10 -0.69 -4.06
CA LEU A 270 14.47 -0.47 -4.53
C LEU A 270 15.51 -1.08 -3.56
N MET A 271 15.31 -0.90 -2.26
CA MET A 271 16.18 -1.46 -1.24
C MET A 271 16.18 -3.01 -1.27
N GLU A 272 15.02 -3.62 -1.52
CA GLU A 272 14.90 -5.06 -1.70
C GLU A 272 15.61 -5.51 -3.00
N ALA A 273 15.31 -4.86 -4.13
CA ALA A 273 15.86 -5.18 -5.43
C ALA A 273 17.41 -5.04 -5.47
N ASN A 274 17.96 -4.03 -4.77
CA ASN A 274 19.39 -3.77 -4.68
C ASN A 274 20.12 -4.68 -3.66
N GLY A 275 19.39 -5.55 -2.94
CA GLY A 275 19.94 -6.42 -1.92
C GLY A 275 20.42 -5.70 -0.66
N MET A 276 20.10 -4.42 -0.48
CA MET A 276 20.43 -3.64 0.72
C MET A 276 19.79 -4.27 1.96
N SER A 277 18.60 -4.80 1.83
CA SER A 277 17.84 -5.52 2.86
C SER A 277 18.64 -6.70 3.43
N VAL A 278 19.12 -7.58 2.56
CA VAL A 278 19.88 -8.77 2.96
C VAL A 278 21.21 -8.38 3.63
N ARG A 279 21.90 -7.35 3.11
CA ARG A 279 23.16 -6.85 3.69
C ARG A 279 22.96 -6.24 5.07
N LEU A 280 21.85 -5.54 5.29
CA LEU A 280 21.50 -4.98 6.60
C LEU A 280 21.20 -6.09 7.62
N ILE A 281 20.43 -7.12 7.27
CA ILE A 281 20.19 -8.28 8.13
C ILE A 281 21.49 -8.99 8.47
N ALA A 282 22.36 -9.20 7.49
CA ALA A 282 23.67 -9.85 7.70
C ALA A 282 24.58 -9.03 8.63
N LEU A 283 24.56 -7.69 8.51
CA LEU A 283 25.27 -6.80 9.43
C LEU A 283 24.73 -6.92 10.86
N LEU A 284 23.41 -6.90 11.05
CA LEU A 284 22.79 -7.09 12.37
C LEU A 284 23.11 -8.45 12.98
N GLN A 285 23.10 -9.52 12.17
CA GLN A 285 23.48 -10.84 12.62
C GLN A 285 24.93 -10.88 13.13
N LYS A 286 25.83 -10.19 12.47
CA LYS A 286 27.23 -10.08 12.92
C LYS A 286 27.38 -9.30 14.21
N LEU A 287 26.59 -8.21 14.38
CA LEU A 287 26.67 -7.35 15.56
C LEU A 287 26.04 -8.00 16.80
N VAL A 288 24.83 -8.52 16.70
CA VAL A 288 24.03 -8.98 17.86
C VAL A 288 23.66 -10.47 17.81
N GLY A 289 23.89 -11.16 16.68
CA GLY A 289 23.52 -12.57 16.51
C GLY A 289 24.21 -13.54 17.47
N HIS A 290 25.38 -13.16 18.00
CA HIS A 290 26.15 -13.97 18.96
C HIS A 290 25.60 -13.96 20.39
N MET A 291 24.68 -13.06 20.70
CA MET A 291 24.08 -12.91 22.04
C MET A 291 23.07 -14.03 22.32
N ARG A 292 22.69 -14.19 23.60
CA ARG A 292 21.57 -15.06 23.97
C ARG A 292 20.28 -14.57 23.30
N GLY A 293 19.58 -15.45 22.59
CA GLY A 293 18.42 -15.05 21.77
C GLY A 293 18.79 -14.20 20.56
N GLY A 294 20.07 -14.15 20.15
CA GLY A 294 20.59 -13.23 19.14
C GLY A 294 19.83 -13.26 17.83
N LEU A 295 19.40 -14.43 17.34
CA LEU A 295 18.60 -14.53 16.13
C LEU A 295 17.24 -13.81 16.27
N ASN A 296 16.59 -13.94 17.43
CA ASN A 296 15.34 -13.25 17.73
C ASN A 296 15.54 -11.74 17.84
N VAL A 297 16.65 -11.31 18.48
CA VAL A 297 17.02 -9.90 18.56
C VAL A 297 17.28 -9.31 17.17
N VAL A 298 17.99 -10.04 16.29
CA VAL A 298 18.17 -9.65 14.88
C VAL A 298 16.83 -9.51 14.19
N MET A 299 15.88 -10.42 14.41
CA MET A 299 14.55 -10.36 13.82
C MET A 299 13.81 -9.09 14.23
N VAL A 300 13.77 -8.78 15.53
CA VAL A 300 13.13 -7.54 16.04
C VAL A 300 13.83 -6.31 15.48
N MET A 301 15.17 -6.24 15.54
CA MET A 301 15.92 -5.09 15.03
C MET A 301 15.78 -4.92 13.52
N SER A 302 15.76 -6.02 12.77
CA SER A 302 15.50 -5.96 11.33
C SER A 302 14.13 -5.37 11.05
N MET A 303 13.08 -5.82 11.75
CA MET A 303 11.73 -5.26 11.58
C MET A 303 11.68 -3.78 11.94
N VAL A 304 12.36 -3.34 13.00
CA VAL A 304 12.48 -1.90 13.36
C VAL A 304 13.09 -1.09 12.23
N LEU A 305 14.18 -1.58 11.64
CA LEU A 305 14.90 -0.83 10.61
C LEU A 305 14.20 -0.87 9.26
N PHE A 306 13.62 -2.04 8.87
CA PHE A 306 12.91 -2.18 7.60
C PHE A 306 11.60 -1.39 7.58
N SER A 307 10.85 -1.43 8.66
CA SER A 307 9.60 -0.70 8.75
C SER A 307 9.77 0.81 8.59
N GLY A 308 10.90 1.33 9.07
CA GLY A 308 11.26 2.73 8.83
C GLY A 308 11.57 3.09 7.38
N ILE A 309 11.42 2.17 6.43
CA ILE A 309 11.77 2.41 5.03
C ILE A 309 10.67 1.95 4.06
N SER A 310 10.18 0.71 4.22
CA SER A 310 9.30 0.08 3.22
C SER A 310 7.86 0.56 3.26
N GLY A 311 7.41 1.04 4.40
CA GLY A 311 6.01 1.43 4.63
C GLY A 311 4.98 0.29 4.46
N SER A 312 5.42 -0.94 4.13
CA SER A 312 4.56 -2.11 3.89
C SER A 312 4.92 -3.27 4.80
N LYS A 313 4.09 -3.55 5.80
CA LYS A 313 4.28 -4.67 6.72
C LYS A 313 4.39 -6.02 6.03
N MET A 314 3.59 -6.25 5.00
CA MET A 314 3.60 -7.52 4.27
C MET A 314 4.93 -7.73 3.56
N ALA A 315 5.48 -6.68 2.96
CA ALA A 315 6.81 -6.71 2.37
C ALA A 315 7.89 -6.94 3.42
N ASP A 316 7.83 -6.25 4.57
CA ASP A 316 8.80 -6.40 5.66
C ASP A 316 8.79 -7.83 6.24
N VAL A 317 7.59 -8.36 6.51
CA VAL A 317 7.43 -9.73 7.00
C VAL A 317 7.95 -10.75 5.99
N ALA A 318 7.70 -10.53 4.70
CA ALA A 318 8.21 -11.38 3.63
C ALA A 318 9.75 -11.31 3.54
N ALA A 319 10.32 -10.10 3.50
CA ALA A 319 11.77 -9.87 3.40
C ALA A 319 12.52 -10.45 4.60
N VAL A 320 12.13 -10.07 5.83
CA VAL A 320 12.79 -10.53 7.05
C VAL A 320 12.51 -12.02 7.29
N GLY A 321 11.28 -12.46 7.06
CA GLY A 321 10.86 -13.85 7.25
C GLY A 321 11.57 -14.80 6.30
N SER A 322 11.77 -14.45 5.03
CA SER A 322 12.45 -15.29 4.04
C SER A 322 13.91 -15.62 4.43
N VAL A 323 14.59 -14.69 5.11
CA VAL A 323 15.97 -14.86 5.56
C VAL A 323 16.05 -15.51 6.94
N LEU A 324 15.24 -15.05 7.90
CA LEU A 324 15.40 -15.42 9.30
C LEU A 324 14.61 -16.66 9.73
N ILE A 325 13.50 -17.02 9.09
CA ILE A 325 12.75 -18.23 9.40
C ILE A 325 13.55 -19.50 9.07
N PRO A 326 14.21 -19.63 7.89
CA PRO A 326 15.11 -20.74 7.61
C PRO A 326 16.30 -20.79 8.58
N ALA A 327 16.84 -19.63 8.99
CA ALA A 327 17.91 -19.57 9.99
C ALA A 327 17.44 -20.05 11.37
N ALA A 328 16.23 -19.70 11.78
CA ALA A 328 15.61 -20.18 13.03
C ALA A 328 15.44 -21.71 13.04
N ARG A 329 14.99 -22.29 11.92
CA ARG A 329 14.87 -23.74 11.76
C ARG A 329 16.23 -24.43 11.87
N ARG A 330 17.28 -23.90 11.23
CA ARG A 330 18.66 -24.43 11.32
C ARG A 330 19.22 -24.39 12.73
N SER A 331 18.87 -23.39 13.53
CA SER A 331 19.24 -23.26 14.94
C SER A 331 18.33 -24.06 15.89
N LYS A 332 17.53 -24.99 15.38
CA LYS A 332 16.60 -25.84 16.16
C LYS A 332 15.59 -25.04 17.01
N GLN A 333 15.28 -23.83 16.56
CA GLN A 333 14.24 -23.01 17.17
C GLN A 333 12.86 -23.42 16.61
N SER A 334 11.79 -23.36 17.42
CA SER A 334 10.46 -23.69 16.91
C SER A 334 10.02 -22.68 15.87
N ALA A 335 9.54 -23.16 14.71
CA ALA A 335 9.06 -22.28 13.65
C ALA A 335 7.89 -21.41 14.13
N GLY A 336 7.03 -21.96 15.01
CA GLY A 336 5.90 -21.22 15.59
C GLY A 336 6.33 -20.01 16.42
N SER A 337 7.36 -20.16 17.29
CA SER A 337 7.86 -19.01 18.07
C SER A 337 8.57 -17.98 17.21
N ALA A 338 9.27 -18.38 16.15
CA ALA A 338 9.89 -17.44 15.22
C ALA A 338 8.82 -16.65 14.45
N VAL A 339 7.78 -17.30 13.94
CA VAL A 339 6.67 -16.65 13.24
C VAL A 339 5.89 -15.74 14.19
N ALA A 340 5.63 -16.17 15.43
CA ALA A 340 4.93 -15.35 16.42
C ALA A 340 5.72 -14.06 16.75
N LEU A 341 7.05 -14.18 16.91
CA LEU A 341 7.90 -13.02 17.15
C LEU A 341 7.94 -12.08 15.94
N LEU A 342 8.04 -12.64 14.72
CA LEU A 342 7.98 -11.86 13.49
C LEU A 342 6.67 -11.09 13.36
N ALA A 343 5.54 -11.74 13.64
CA ALA A 343 4.22 -11.12 13.63
C ALA A 343 4.09 -10.01 14.69
N ALA A 344 4.55 -10.25 15.92
CA ALA A 344 4.55 -9.25 16.98
C ALA A 344 5.44 -8.04 16.62
N SER A 345 6.61 -8.29 16.00
CA SER A 345 7.50 -7.24 15.54
C SER A 345 6.90 -6.44 14.37
N ALA A 346 6.12 -7.08 13.51
CA ALA A 346 5.43 -6.42 12.40
C ALA A 346 4.34 -5.44 12.89
N VAL A 347 3.64 -5.77 13.97
CA VAL A 347 2.66 -4.84 14.59
C VAL A 347 3.36 -3.60 15.15
N MET A 348 4.50 -3.76 15.83
CA MET A 348 5.31 -2.64 16.32
C MET A 348 5.75 -1.72 15.19
N ALA A 349 6.06 -2.29 14.04
CA ALA A 349 6.54 -1.60 12.87
C ALA A 349 5.62 -0.47 12.37
N GLU A 350 4.31 -0.51 12.67
CA GLU A 350 3.34 0.54 12.33
C GLU A 350 3.59 1.89 13.03
N THR A 351 4.33 1.89 14.12
CA THR A 351 4.62 3.11 14.87
C THR A 351 5.97 3.72 14.52
N ILE A 352 6.78 3.00 13.71
CA ILE A 352 8.13 3.45 13.33
C ILE A 352 8.06 4.31 12.07
N PRO A 353 8.57 5.55 12.12
CA PRO A 353 8.65 6.42 10.94
C PRO A 353 9.68 5.93 9.91
N PRO A 354 9.40 6.16 8.60
CA PRO A 354 8.18 6.69 8.03
C PRO A 354 7.10 5.61 7.86
N CYS A 355 5.94 5.81 8.45
CA CYS A 355 4.80 4.92 8.35
C CYS A 355 3.68 5.58 7.51
N ILE A 356 3.14 4.85 6.54
CA ILE A 356 2.07 5.31 5.66
C ILE A 356 0.84 5.74 6.47
N ASN A 357 0.49 4.96 7.50
CA ASN A 357 -0.68 5.24 8.34
C ASN A 357 -0.54 6.58 9.09
N LEU A 358 0.67 6.92 9.55
CA LEU A 358 0.93 8.20 10.20
C LEU A 358 0.89 9.38 9.21
N ILE A 359 1.29 9.17 7.95
CA ILE A 359 1.15 10.18 6.89
C ILE A 359 -0.34 10.45 6.62
N ILE A 360 -1.13 9.40 6.42
CA ILE A 360 -2.57 9.52 6.18
C ILE A 360 -3.27 10.16 7.39
N LEU A 361 -2.93 9.72 8.60
CA LEU A 361 -3.49 10.30 9.84
C LEU A 361 -3.16 11.78 9.94
N GLY A 362 -1.90 12.15 9.70
CA GLY A 362 -1.46 13.55 9.73
C GLY A 362 -2.20 14.42 8.70
N PHE A 363 -2.39 13.89 7.50
CA PHE A 363 -3.16 14.55 6.45
C PHE A 363 -4.63 14.73 6.81
N VAL A 364 -5.32 13.64 7.20
CA VAL A 364 -6.76 13.67 7.51
C VAL A 364 -7.07 14.51 8.75
N ALA A 365 -6.23 14.42 9.78
CA ALA A 365 -6.42 15.14 11.04
C ALA A 365 -5.83 16.57 11.03
N ASN A 366 -5.17 16.98 9.93
CA ASN A 366 -4.43 18.25 9.83
C ASN A 366 -3.38 18.43 10.96
N ILE A 367 -2.65 17.37 11.27
CA ILE A 367 -1.60 17.35 12.30
C ILE A 367 -0.23 17.25 11.62
N SER A 368 0.79 17.84 12.23
CA SER A 368 2.16 17.77 11.74
C SER A 368 2.65 16.32 11.61
N ILE A 369 2.96 15.88 10.39
CA ILE A 369 3.46 14.53 10.10
C ILE A 369 4.83 14.30 10.75
N GLY A 370 5.72 15.31 10.69
CA GLY A 370 7.01 15.26 11.40
C GLY A 370 6.82 15.12 12.92
N GLY A 371 5.83 15.81 13.49
CA GLY A 371 5.46 15.68 14.90
C GLY A 371 4.96 14.28 15.23
N LEU A 372 4.09 13.70 14.38
CA LEU A 372 3.61 12.31 14.54
C LEU A 372 4.74 11.29 14.44
N PHE A 373 5.67 11.50 13.54
CA PHE A 373 6.85 10.63 13.40
C PHE A 373 7.72 10.65 14.65
N ILE A 374 8.01 11.83 15.19
CA ILE A 374 8.78 11.96 16.43
C ILE A 374 8.02 11.33 17.62
N ALA A 375 6.71 11.56 17.71
CA ALA A 375 5.88 10.99 18.77
C ALA A 375 5.82 9.45 18.68
N GLY A 376 5.82 8.87 17.49
CA GLY A 376 5.82 7.41 17.26
C GLY A 376 7.10 6.71 17.72
N LEU A 377 8.24 7.41 17.77
CA LEU A 377 9.53 6.82 18.15
C LEU A 377 9.55 6.30 19.58
N LEU A 378 8.91 7.00 20.51
CA LEU A 378 8.91 6.60 21.92
C LEU A 378 8.16 5.28 22.14
N PRO A 379 6.89 5.11 21.72
CA PRO A 379 6.18 3.84 21.88
C PRO A 379 6.84 2.72 21.06
N ALA A 380 7.33 3.00 19.86
CA ALA A 380 8.07 2.02 19.06
C ALA A 380 9.34 1.53 19.78
N GLY A 381 10.12 2.45 20.32
CA GLY A 381 11.31 2.12 21.09
C GLY A 381 11.02 1.28 22.33
N LEU A 382 9.96 1.60 23.07
CA LEU A 382 9.55 0.82 24.24
C LEU A 382 9.10 -0.60 23.84
N MET A 383 8.31 -0.74 22.78
CA MET A 383 7.91 -2.05 22.27
C MET A 383 9.10 -2.87 21.76
N ALA A 384 10.02 -2.23 21.03
CA ALA A 384 11.25 -2.89 20.56
C ALA A 384 12.09 -3.39 21.74
N LEU A 385 12.31 -2.57 22.75
CA LEU A 385 13.05 -2.95 23.95
C LEU A 385 12.38 -4.09 24.69
N ALA A 386 11.04 -4.07 24.83
CA ALA A 386 10.29 -5.16 25.46
C ALA A 386 10.45 -6.48 24.67
N LEU A 387 10.29 -6.46 23.35
CA LEU A 387 10.48 -7.63 22.50
C LEU A 387 11.92 -8.14 22.51
N ILE A 388 12.91 -7.25 22.54
CA ILE A 388 14.32 -7.61 22.70
C ILE A 388 14.57 -8.26 24.06
N ALA A 389 14.04 -7.69 25.14
CA ALA A 389 14.17 -8.24 26.49
C ALA A 389 13.57 -9.66 26.58
N VAL A 390 12.35 -9.84 26.05
CA VAL A 390 11.71 -11.17 25.96
C VAL A 390 12.56 -12.13 25.13
N SER A 391 13.11 -11.68 24.02
CA SER A 391 13.97 -12.47 23.14
C SER A 391 15.25 -12.93 23.83
N ILE A 392 15.84 -12.09 24.68
CA ILE A 392 17.05 -12.43 25.46
C ILE A 392 16.69 -13.38 26.60
N VAL A 393 15.59 -13.13 27.34
CA VAL A 393 15.19 -13.94 28.50
C VAL A 393 14.79 -15.35 28.09
N LEU A 394 13.93 -15.46 27.07
CA LEU A 394 13.41 -16.75 26.59
C LEU A 394 14.33 -17.43 25.57
N GLY A 395 15.27 -16.68 25.01
CA GLY A 395 16.15 -17.15 23.94
C GLY A 395 17.22 -18.13 24.44
N LYS A 396 17.59 -19.06 23.58
CA LYS A 396 18.74 -19.95 23.80
C LYS A 396 20.01 -19.29 23.25
N ARG A 397 21.18 -19.70 23.77
CA ARG A 397 22.46 -19.32 23.16
C ARG A 397 22.61 -19.99 21.81
N PRO A 398 23.08 -19.28 20.77
CA PRO A 398 23.33 -19.89 19.46
C PRO A 398 24.39 -21.01 19.59
N GLU A 399 24.18 -22.13 18.90
CA GLU A 399 25.19 -23.20 18.79
C GLU A 399 26.38 -22.63 18.01
N ARG A 400 27.62 -22.90 18.51
CA ARG A 400 28.85 -22.48 17.82
C ARG A 400 28.94 -23.20 16.48
N GLY A 401 29.16 -22.46 15.39
CA GLY A 401 29.39 -23.02 14.05
C GLY A 401 28.14 -23.06 13.15
N VAL A 402 26.98 -22.67 13.61
CA VAL A 402 25.81 -22.53 12.73
C VAL A 402 25.88 -21.17 12.03
N ALA A 403 26.12 -21.18 10.72
CA ALA A 403 26.00 -19.96 9.90
C ALA A 403 24.52 -19.53 9.89
N LEU A 404 24.21 -18.40 10.54
CA LEU A 404 22.84 -17.89 10.73
C LEU A 404 22.34 -17.12 9.51
N GLY A 405 23.20 -16.81 8.55
CA GLY A 405 22.85 -16.03 7.36
C GLY A 405 23.71 -16.37 6.15
N PRO A 406 23.49 -15.70 5.03
CA PRO A 406 24.32 -15.86 3.85
C PRO A 406 25.77 -15.47 4.16
N GLU A 407 26.70 -16.32 3.76
CA GLU A 407 28.15 -16.02 3.83
C GLU A 407 28.44 -14.91 2.82
N MET A 408 28.66 -13.70 3.32
CA MET A 408 29.04 -12.54 2.51
C MET A 408 30.50 -12.15 2.81
N ALA A 409 31.22 -11.72 1.78
CA ALA A 409 32.56 -11.17 1.98
C ALA A 409 32.54 -9.99 2.96
N ALA A 410 33.53 -9.91 3.83
CA ALA A 410 33.57 -8.90 4.90
C ALA A 410 33.47 -7.45 4.35
N SER A 411 34.09 -7.17 3.22
CA SER A 411 34.02 -5.88 2.53
C SER A 411 32.59 -5.53 2.06
N SER A 412 31.89 -6.50 1.45
CA SER A 412 30.51 -6.32 1.01
C SER A 412 29.55 -6.17 2.19
N LEU A 413 29.78 -6.87 3.30
CA LEU A 413 28.96 -6.80 4.50
C LEU A 413 29.05 -5.42 5.18
N TRP A 414 30.26 -4.92 5.41
CA TRP A 414 30.45 -3.62 6.06
C TRP A 414 30.08 -2.47 5.14
N GLY A 415 30.55 -2.47 3.88
CA GLY A 415 30.22 -1.43 2.92
C GLY A 415 28.71 -1.34 2.67
N GLY A 416 28.08 -2.45 2.25
CA GLY A 416 26.65 -2.46 1.94
C GLY A 416 25.75 -2.25 3.17
N GLY A 417 26.15 -2.77 4.35
CA GLY A 417 25.40 -2.57 5.58
C GLY A 417 25.45 -1.12 6.09
N ILE A 418 26.62 -0.47 6.04
CA ILE A 418 26.77 0.95 6.41
C ILE A 418 25.97 1.86 5.46
N VAL A 419 26.01 1.55 4.16
CA VAL A 419 25.24 2.30 3.17
C VAL A 419 23.74 2.16 3.42
N SER A 420 23.26 0.95 3.77
CA SER A 420 21.85 0.75 4.13
C SER A 420 21.45 1.53 5.40
N LEU A 421 22.33 1.57 6.42
CA LEU A 421 22.14 2.40 7.61
C LEU A 421 22.18 3.90 7.29
N GLY A 422 22.97 4.30 6.30
CA GLY A 422 23.05 5.69 5.82
C GLY A 422 21.71 6.19 5.28
N LEU A 423 20.97 5.35 4.56
CA LEU A 423 19.60 5.67 4.09
C LEU A 423 18.68 5.95 5.29
N ILE A 424 18.68 5.07 6.28
CA ILE A 424 17.87 5.22 7.50
C ILE A 424 18.25 6.50 8.25
N ALA A 425 19.53 6.72 8.44
CA ALA A 425 20.04 7.91 9.11
C ALA A 425 19.62 9.19 8.36
N MET A 426 19.71 9.21 7.02
CA MET A 426 19.29 10.33 6.19
C MET A 426 17.81 10.67 6.41
N ILE A 427 16.94 9.66 6.42
CA ILE A 427 15.50 9.84 6.65
C ILE A 427 15.24 10.43 8.05
N PHE A 428 15.83 9.84 9.10
CA PHE A 428 15.63 10.32 10.47
C PHE A 428 16.21 11.72 10.71
N PHE A 429 17.40 12.01 10.20
CA PHE A 429 17.99 13.33 10.30
C PHE A 429 17.20 14.38 9.50
N GLY A 430 16.68 14.01 8.33
CA GLY A 430 15.81 14.87 7.53
C GLY A 430 14.59 15.33 8.32
N PHE A 431 13.88 14.40 8.96
CA PHE A 431 12.72 14.74 9.80
C PHE A 431 13.08 15.55 11.04
N LYS A 432 14.18 15.19 11.73
CA LYS A 432 14.61 15.87 12.96
C LYS A 432 15.07 17.30 12.70
N SER A 433 15.74 17.54 11.59
CA SER A 433 16.28 18.87 11.25
C SER A 433 15.20 19.85 10.81
N GLY A 434 14.02 19.36 10.37
CA GLY A 434 12.99 20.18 9.75
C GLY A 434 13.42 20.87 8.43
N PHE A 435 14.55 20.43 7.87
CA PHE A 435 15.10 20.99 6.63
C PHE A 435 14.24 20.69 5.40
N ALA A 436 13.57 19.53 5.40
CA ALA A 436 12.76 19.07 4.29
C ALA A 436 11.43 18.45 4.78
N THR A 437 10.41 18.52 3.93
CA THR A 437 9.11 17.88 4.16
C THR A 437 9.20 16.37 3.99
N ALA A 438 8.16 15.64 4.43
CA ALA A 438 8.09 14.18 4.28
C ALA A 438 8.24 13.73 2.81
N THR A 439 7.61 14.47 1.89
CA THR A 439 7.68 14.22 0.44
C THR A 439 9.09 14.40 -0.09
N GLU A 440 9.76 15.47 0.29
CA GLU A 440 11.12 15.76 -0.16
C GLU A 440 12.13 14.74 0.36
N ILE A 441 12.00 14.35 1.64
CA ILE A 441 12.84 13.31 2.25
C ILE A 441 12.62 11.97 1.53
N SER A 442 11.38 11.61 1.20
CA SER A 442 11.08 10.38 0.48
C SER A 442 11.64 10.38 -0.93
N ALA A 443 11.56 11.50 -1.65
CA ALA A 443 12.16 11.66 -2.98
C ALA A 443 13.69 11.52 -2.94
N PHE A 444 14.36 12.16 -1.99
CA PHE A 444 15.81 11.97 -1.80
C PHE A 444 16.19 10.55 -1.41
N ALA A 445 15.34 9.86 -0.63
CA ALA A 445 15.54 8.46 -0.28
C ALA A 445 15.47 7.54 -1.53
N VAL A 446 14.56 7.82 -2.47
CA VAL A 446 14.50 7.13 -3.76
C VAL A 446 15.78 7.35 -4.56
N VAL A 447 16.22 8.61 -4.69
CA VAL A 447 17.47 8.93 -5.42
C VAL A 447 18.66 8.22 -4.78
N TYR A 448 18.75 8.25 -3.44
CA TYR A 448 19.81 7.54 -2.72
C TYR A 448 19.80 6.03 -3.05
N ALA A 449 18.63 5.40 -2.97
CA ALA A 449 18.48 3.97 -3.25
C ALA A 449 18.83 3.63 -4.71
N LEU A 450 18.48 4.49 -5.69
CA LEU A 450 18.83 4.32 -7.09
C LEU A 450 20.35 4.45 -7.31
N VAL A 451 20.98 5.47 -6.75
CA VAL A 451 22.42 5.69 -6.89
C VAL A 451 23.22 4.55 -6.28
N VAL A 452 22.84 4.12 -5.06
CA VAL A 452 23.49 2.99 -4.38
C VAL A 452 23.27 1.66 -5.12
N GLY A 453 22.09 1.48 -5.72
CA GLY A 453 21.80 0.28 -6.49
C GLY A 453 22.52 0.22 -7.84
N ALA A 454 22.94 1.37 -8.38
CA ALA A 454 23.73 1.47 -9.60
C ALA A 454 25.24 1.27 -9.39
N LEU A 455 25.73 1.43 -8.15
CA LEU A 455 27.13 1.26 -7.72
C LEU A 455 27.37 -0.16 -7.19
#